data_5cc93c46e0396df128f9a88751b5f3b4
#
_entry.id   5cc93c46e0396df128f9a88751b5f3b4
#
_cell.length_a   1.000
_cell.length_b   1.000
_cell.length_c   1.000
_cell.angle_alpha   90.00
_cell.angle_beta   90.00
_cell.angle_gamma   90.00
#
_symmetry.space_group_name_H-M   'P 1'
#
loop_
_entity.id
_entity.type
_entity.pdbx_description
1 polymer ?
#
loop_
_entity_poly.entity_id
_entity_poly.type
_entity_poly.pdbx_seq_one_letter_code
_entity_poly.pdbx_strand_id
1 'polypeptide(L)'
;MENPRETLIRMNAAWKRLSDRKEFRSVLGWLRTTEITYGKVPGCCHPHFHVLMMVPPSMLSGNGYVKHARWVEIWSECLRVDYEAGVDIRVVKPKQGWKRPDGVTLPDMHRAALESGVIETMKYTVKSSEVVRDPAWFLELARQTYGLRMVATGGRLKEGLKVDKPETDEDLVGADIPAEPDEFEEQAFWLAFDWWRDEKRYKRNPKADKKKD
;
A
#
# COMPACT_ATOMS: atom_id res chain seq x y z
N MET A 1 -10.89 -11.83 18.89
CA MET A 1 -10.28 -10.95 17.87
C MET A 1 -10.44 -9.54 18.37
N GLU A 2 -9.35 -8.81 18.64
CA GLU A 2 -9.47 -7.35 18.76
C GLU A 2 -10.18 -6.85 17.50
N ASN A 3 -11.10 -5.92 17.67
CA ASN A 3 -11.92 -5.41 16.56
C ASN A 3 -11.02 -4.68 15.54
N PRO A 4 -10.62 -5.29 14.39
CA PRO A 4 -9.74 -4.66 13.42
C PRO A 4 -10.31 -3.36 12.88
N ARG A 5 -11.64 -3.21 12.82
CA ARG A 5 -12.29 -1.98 12.41
C ARG A 5 -11.95 -0.81 13.34
N GLU A 6 -12.06 -1.00 14.64
CA GLU A 6 -11.75 0.05 15.63
C GLU A 6 -10.26 0.41 15.61
N THR A 7 -9.39 -0.60 15.49
CA THR A 7 -7.94 -0.37 15.36
C THR A 7 -7.62 0.46 14.14
N LEU A 8 -8.21 0.16 12.98
CA LEU A 8 -7.99 0.91 11.74
C LEU A 8 -8.56 2.33 11.82
N ILE A 9 -9.71 2.52 12.44
CA ILE A 9 -10.27 3.87 12.70
C ILE A 9 -9.30 4.68 13.56
N ARG A 10 -8.78 4.09 14.65
CA ARG A 10 -7.78 4.71 15.53
C ARG A 10 -6.50 5.04 14.78
N MET A 11 -5.99 4.13 13.96
CA MET A 11 -4.81 4.35 13.12
C MET A 11 -5.02 5.46 12.08
N ASN A 12 -6.17 5.50 11.42
CA ASN A 12 -6.50 6.58 10.48
C ASN A 12 -6.57 7.95 11.18
N ALA A 13 -7.13 8.02 12.39
CA ALA A 13 -7.13 9.23 13.20
C ALA A 13 -5.72 9.62 13.67
N ALA A 14 -4.88 8.64 14.01
CA ALA A 14 -3.45 8.86 14.33
C ALA A 14 -2.68 9.41 13.13
N TRP A 15 -2.92 8.88 11.93
CA TRP A 15 -2.33 9.39 10.70
C TRP A 15 -2.68 10.86 10.46
N LYS A 16 -3.92 11.25 10.68
CA LYS A 16 -4.32 12.66 10.59
C LYS A 16 -3.54 13.51 11.56
N ARG A 17 -3.42 13.09 12.83
CA ARG A 17 -2.61 13.79 13.84
C ARG A 17 -1.14 13.91 13.42
N LEU A 18 -0.57 12.85 12.85
CA LEU A 18 0.80 12.86 12.34
C LEU A 18 0.97 13.88 11.20
N SER A 19 0.05 13.90 10.24
CA SER A 19 0.12 14.82 9.10
C SER A 19 -0.01 16.29 9.50
N ASP A 20 -0.58 16.58 10.66
CA ASP A 20 -0.72 17.94 11.21
C ASP A 20 0.51 18.38 12.04
N ARG A 21 1.46 17.48 12.32
CA ARG A 21 2.67 17.77 13.11
C ARG A 21 3.65 18.66 12.35
N LYS A 22 4.42 19.45 13.12
CA LYS A 22 5.48 20.32 12.57
C LYS A 22 6.54 19.55 11.78
N GLU A 23 6.90 18.35 12.24
CA GLU A 23 7.87 17.47 11.59
C GLU A 23 7.39 16.99 10.21
N PHE A 24 6.08 16.93 10.01
CA PHE A 24 5.46 16.51 8.76
C PHE A 24 5.24 17.67 7.77
N ARG A 25 5.34 18.91 8.20
CA ARG A 25 5.10 20.11 7.36
C ARG A 25 6.00 20.20 6.13
N SER A 26 7.21 19.66 6.23
CA SER A 26 8.16 19.63 5.11
C SER A 26 7.88 18.52 4.09
N VAL A 27 6.96 17.61 4.37
CA VAL A 27 6.55 16.54 3.44
C VAL A 27 5.73 17.17 2.32
N LEU A 28 6.24 17.11 1.09
CA LEU A 28 5.62 17.73 -0.08
C LEU A 28 4.39 16.97 -0.58
N GLY A 29 4.37 15.66 -0.37
CA GLY A 29 3.29 14.78 -0.75
C GLY A 29 3.50 13.38 -0.20
N TRP A 30 2.44 12.61 -0.11
CA TRP A 30 2.51 11.25 0.40
C TRP A 30 1.41 10.35 -0.18
N LEU A 31 1.74 9.06 -0.29
CA LEU A 31 0.82 7.96 -0.56
C LEU A 31 0.91 7.00 0.61
N ARG A 32 -0.22 6.63 1.18
CA ARG A 32 -0.32 5.67 2.27
C ARG A 32 -1.26 4.54 1.90
N THR A 33 -0.83 3.32 2.08
CA THR A 33 -1.66 2.12 2.01
C THR A 33 -1.72 1.43 3.35
N THR A 34 -2.74 0.62 3.56
CA THR A 34 -2.90 -0.20 4.75
C THR A 34 -2.70 -1.66 4.35
N GLU A 35 -1.74 -2.32 4.94
CA GLU A 35 -1.57 -3.77 4.85
C GLU A 35 -2.04 -4.40 6.16
N ILE A 36 -2.72 -5.54 6.07
CA ILE A 36 -3.17 -6.31 7.24
C ILE A 36 -2.63 -7.72 7.09
N THR A 37 -1.78 -8.11 8.02
CA THR A 37 -1.21 -9.46 8.07
C THR A 37 -1.82 -10.24 9.23
N TYR A 38 -1.67 -11.55 9.17
CA TYR A 38 -2.05 -12.43 10.28
C TYR A 38 -1.22 -12.10 11.52
N GLY A 39 -1.86 -11.95 12.67
CA GLY A 39 -1.18 -11.67 13.92
C GLY A 39 -0.40 -12.89 14.47
N LYS A 40 0.49 -12.65 15.42
CA LYS A 40 1.21 -13.74 16.13
C LYS A 40 0.26 -14.63 16.95
N VAL A 41 -0.84 -14.07 17.41
CA VAL A 41 -1.88 -14.80 18.13
C VAL A 41 -2.93 -15.26 17.12
N PRO A 42 -3.33 -16.55 17.12
CA PRO A 42 -4.35 -17.05 16.21
C PRO A 42 -5.64 -16.24 16.29
N GLY A 43 -6.21 -15.93 15.12
CA GLY A 43 -7.42 -15.10 15.01
C GLY A 43 -7.22 -13.59 15.17
N CYS A 44 -6.01 -13.13 15.48
CA CYS A 44 -5.68 -11.70 15.50
C CYS A 44 -5.15 -11.23 14.17
N CYS A 45 -5.22 -9.92 13.91
CA CYS A 45 -4.61 -9.28 12.77
C CYS A 45 -3.55 -8.27 13.23
N HIS A 46 -2.61 -7.98 12.33
CA HIS A 46 -1.56 -6.98 12.54
C HIS A 46 -1.61 -5.95 11.41
N PRO A 47 -2.41 -4.87 11.56
CA PRO A 47 -2.47 -3.81 10.57
C PRO A 47 -1.26 -2.89 10.68
N HIS A 48 -0.74 -2.47 9.51
CA HIS A 48 0.32 -1.47 9.42
C HIS A 48 0.16 -0.60 8.17
N PHE A 49 0.74 0.58 8.22
CA PHE A 49 0.76 1.50 7.10
C PHE A 49 2.08 1.41 6.34
N HIS A 50 1.99 1.25 5.02
CA HIS A 50 3.07 1.57 4.12
C HIS A 50 2.91 2.99 3.63
N VAL A 51 3.96 3.80 3.74
CA VAL A 51 3.90 5.21 3.40
C VAL A 51 5.08 5.58 2.51
N LEU A 52 4.77 6.07 1.32
CA LEU A 52 5.74 6.71 0.45
C LEU A 52 5.63 8.23 0.64
N MET A 53 6.73 8.87 1.03
CA MET A 53 6.76 10.31 1.24
C MET A 53 7.68 11.00 0.22
N MET A 54 7.16 12.03 -0.43
CA MET A 54 7.96 12.98 -1.21
C MET A 54 8.49 14.06 -0.27
N VAL A 55 9.79 14.14 -0.13
CA VAL A 55 10.44 15.05 0.82
C VAL A 55 11.50 15.89 0.14
N PRO A 56 11.79 17.12 0.63
CA PRO A 56 12.90 17.91 0.14
C PRO A 56 14.25 17.31 0.59
N PRO A 57 15.36 17.58 -0.11
CA PRO A 57 16.69 17.06 0.26
C PRO A 57 17.11 17.39 1.68
N SER A 58 16.67 18.51 2.25
CA SER A 58 16.96 18.91 3.64
C SER A 58 16.43 17.93 4.68
N MET A 59 15.40 17.15 4.37
CA MET A 59 14.90 16.08 5.25
C MET A 59 15.74 14.81 5.20
N LEU A 60 16.58 14.63 4.20
CA LEU A 60 17.44 13.46 4.05
C LEU A 60 18.79 13.60 4.76
N SER A 61 19.34 14.81 4.79
CA SER A 61 20.68 15.08 5.33
C SER A 61 20.90 16.57 5.69
N GLY A 62 20.01 17.18 6.43
CA GLY A 62 20.14 18.59 6.76
C GLY A 62 19.36 18.97 8.01
N ASN A 63 19.11 20.27 8.18
CA ASN A 63 18.40 20.80 9.35
C ASN A 63 16.95 20.30 9.49
N GLY A 64 16.37 19.75 8.43
CA GLY A 64 15.05 19.12 8.43
C GLY A 64 15.08 17.63 8.71
N TYR A 65 16.25 17.02 8.93
CA TYR A 65 16.37 15.59 9.19
C TYR A 65 15.75 15.21 10.53
N VAL A 66 14.80 14.28 10.48
CA VAL A 66 14.16 13.73 11.67
C VAL A 66 14.73 12.34 11.93
N LYS A 67 15.34 12.15 13.11
CA LYS A 67 15.94 10.88 13.52
C LYS A 67 14.85 9.78 13.64
N HIS A 68 15.23 8.54 13.39
CA HIS A 68 14.34 7.38 13.51
C HIS A 68 13.63 7.34 14.88
N ALA A 69 14.36 7.50 15.99
CA ALA A 69 13.77 7.51 17.33
C ALA A 69 12.66 8.56 17.49
N ARG A 70 12.84 9.74 16.86
CA ARG A 70 11.81 10.78 16.90
C ARG A 70 10.56 10.38 16.10
N TRP A 71 10.70 9.64 14.98
CA TRP A 71 9.55 9.10 14.26
C TRP A 71 8.77 8.08 15.10
N VAL A 72 9.48 7.19 15.82
CA VAL A 72 8.86 6.22 16.75
C VAL A 72 8.06 6.95 17.83
N GLU A 73 8.69 7.94 18.48
CA GLU A 73 8.07 8.75 19.52
C GLU A 73 6.81 9.47 19.01
N ILE A 74 6.92 10.19 17.88
CA ILE A 74 5.79 10.91 17.27
C ILE A 74 4.65 9.96 16.90
N TRP A 75 4.96 8.79 16.35
CA TRP A 75 3.94 7.84 15.95
C TRP A 75 3.22 7.24 17.15
N SER A 76 3.96 6.87 18.22
CA SER A 76 3.39 6.40 19.48
C SER A 76 2.47 7.45 20.13
N GLU A 77 2.91 8.73 20.18
CA GLU A 77 2.08 9.84 20.63
C GLU A 77 0.80 10.02 19.78
N CYS A 78 0.92 9.90 18.45
CA CYS A 78 -0.21 10.00 17.54
C CYS A 78 -1.19 8.84 17.71
N LEU A 79 -0.71 7.63 17.98
CA LEU A 79 -1.53 6.46 18.30
C LEU A 79 -2.17 6.55 19.69
N ARG A 80 -1.62 7.38 20.57
CA ARG A 80 -2.01 7.49 21.99
C ARG A 80 -1.81 6.17 22.73
N VAL A 81 -0.63 5.58 22.54
CA VAL A 81 -0.22 4.34 23.20
C VAL A 81 0.95 4.62 24.13
N ASP A 82 1.13 3.78 25.14
CA ASP A 82 2.17 3.86 26.17
C ASP A 82 3.39 2.98 25.87
N TYR A 83 3.43 2.40 24.67
CA TYR A 83 4.55 1.60 24.16
C TYR A 83 5.16 2.22 22.90
N GLU A 84 6.38 1.83 22.58
CA GLU A 84 7.05 2.23 21.35
C GLU A 84 6.40 1.52 20.14
N ALA A 85 5.66 2.27 19.33
CA ALA A 85 5.09 1.75 18.11
C ALA A 85 6.17 1.55 17.05
N GLY A 86 6.19 0.38 16.42
CA GLY A 86 7.17 0.05 15.39
C GLY A 86 7.09 1.00 14.19
N VAL A 87 8.22 1.60 13.84
CA VAL A 87 8.40 2.43 12.64
C VAL A 87 9.65 1.95 11.92
N ASP A 88 9.56 1.80 10.60
CA ASP A 88 10.72 1.61 9.73
C ASP A 88 10.71 2.74 8.69
N ILE A 89 11.79 3.49 8.62
CA ILE A 89 11.92 4.60 7.68
C ILE A 89 13.21 4.47 6.88
N ARG A 90 13.08 4.48 5.56
CA ARG A 90 14.18 4.29 4.63
C ARG A 90 14.06 5.23 3.45
N VAL A 91 15.21 5.60 2.89
CA VAL A 91 15.24 6.26 1.59
C VAL A 91 14.99 5.22 0.50
N VAL A 92 14.02 5.49 -0.36
CA VAL A 92 13.77 4.63 -1.52
C VAL A 92 14.96 4.71 -2.48
N LYS A 93 15.52 3.54 -2.79
CA LYS A 93 16.62 3.40 -3.74
C LYS A 93 16.19 2.49 -4.89
N PRO A 94 16.76 2.61 -6.09
CA PRO A 94 16.56 1.63 -7.14
C PRO A 94 16.88 0.21 -6.62
N LYS A 95 16.18 -0.80 -7.14
CA LYS A 95 16.43 -2.22 -6.75
C LYS A 95 17.91 -2.57 -6.86
N GLN A 96 18.40 -3.36 -5.91
CA GLN A 96 19.78 -3.86 -5.91
C GLN A 96 20.04 -4.64 -7.21
N GLY A 97 21.13 -4.30 -7.93
CA GLY A 97 21.41 -4.87 -9.26
C GLY A 97 20.96 -4.01 -10.44
N TRP A 98 20.18 -2.95 -10.21
CA TRP A 98 19.91 -1.98 -11.26
C TRP A 98 21.20 -1.24 -11.62
N LYS A 99 21.75 -1.56 -12.80
CA LYS A 99 22.88 -0.85 -13.37
C LYS A 99 22.33 0.31 -14.20
N ARG A 100 22.88 1.50 -13.98
CA ARG A 100 22.53 2.65 -14.83
C ARG A 100 22.86 2.30 -16.27
N PRO A 101 21.87 2.16 -17.17
CA PRO A 101 22.15 1.98 -18.59
C PRO A 101 22.87 3.24 -19.13
N ASP A 102 23.72 3.06 -20.13
CA ASP A 102 24.36 4.19 -20.80
C ASP A 102 23.30 5.13 -21.36
N GLY A 103 23.45 6.45 -21.09
CA GLY A 103 22.49 7.47 -21.52
C GLY A 103 21.34 7.74 -20.56
N VAL A 104 21.18 7.00 -19.47
CA VAL A 104 20.15 7.28 -18.45
C VAL A 104 20.53 8.48 -17.58
N THR A 105 19.62 9.43 -17.47
CA THR A 105 19.83 10.67 -16.70
C THR A 105 19.50 10.49 -15.22
N LEU A 106 19.90 11.44 -14.34
CA LEU A 106 19.50 11.46 -12.93
C LEU A 106 17.97 11.46 -12.73
N PRO A 107 17.17 12.20 -13.54
CA PRO A 107 15.71 12.12 -13.48
C PRO A 107 15.17 10.72 -13.73
N ASP A 108 15.74 9.96 -14.65
CA ASP A 108 15.30 8.58 -14.93
C ASP A 108 15.62 7.62 -13.79
N MET A 109 16.76 7.82 -13.11
CA MET A 109 17.09 7.08 -11.88
C MET A 109 16.07 7.35 -10.77
N HIS A 110 15.68 8.60 -10.59
CA HIS A 110 14.66 8.99 -9.61
C HIS A 110 13.30 8.40 -9.97
N ARG A 111 12.97 8.33 -11.27
CA ARG A 111 11.76 7.70 -11.77
C ARG A 111 11.74 6.20 -11.44
N ALA A 112 12.80 5.46 -11.75
CA ALA A 112 12.91 4.04 -11.44
C ALA A 112 12.83 3.75 -9.93
N ALA A 113 13.44 4.62 -9.09
CA ALA A 113 13.32 4.52 -7.64
C ALA A 113 11.88 4.80 -7.17
N LEU A 114 11.22 5.79 -7.75
CA LEU A 114 9.84 6.13 -7.44
C LEU A 114 8.88 4.99 -7.83
N GLU A 115 9.03 4.42 -9.02
CA GLU A 115 8.25 3.27 -9.49
C GLU A 115 8.39 2.09 -8.53
N SER A 116 9.63 1.74 -8.14
CA SER A 116 9.89 0.70 -7.12
C SER A 116 9.21 1.01 -5.79
N GLY A 117 9.28 2.27 -5.33
CA GLY A 117 8.65 2.70 -4.07
C GLY A 117 7.13 2.66 -4.13
N VAL A 118 6.54 3.06 -5.27
CA VAL A 118 5.09 2.99 -5.49
C VAL A 118 4.63 1.54 -5.49
N ILE A 119 5.29 0.67 -6.24
CA ILE A 119 4.96 -0.76 -6.30
C ILE A 119 5.03 -1.38 -4.89
N GLU A 120 6.10 -1.11 -4.13
CA GLU A 120 6.23 -1.62 -2.75
C GLU A 120 5.12 -1.11 -1.83
N THR A 121 4.74 0.16 -1.98
CA THR A 121 3.68 0.78 -1.15
C THR A 121 2.30 0.30 -1.56
N MET A 122 2.09 -0.02 -2.85
CA MET A 122 0.81 -0.49 -3.39
C MET A 122 0.64 -2.02 -3.29
N LYS A 123 1.58 -2.73 -2.69
CA LYS A 123 1.43 -4.15 -2.42
C LYS A 123 0.13 -4.41 -1.64
N TYR A 124 -0.38 -5.60 -1.83
CA TYR A 124 -1.70 -6.06 -1.39
C TYR A 124 -2.08 -5.62 0.04
N THR A 125 -3.33 -5.25 0.22
CA THR A 125 -3.91 -5.03 1.56
C THR A 125 -3.86 -6.28 2.43
N VAL A 126 -3.96 -7.47 1.81
CA VAL A 126 -3.79 -8.80 2.44
C VAL A 126 -3.03 -9.68 1.48
N LYS A 127 -2.07 -10.45 1.97
CA LYS A 127 -1.31 -11.40 1.14
C LYS A 127 -2.20 -12.55 0.69
N SER A 128 -2.08 -12.95 -0.58
CA SER A 128 -2.86 -14.05 -1.15
C SER A 128 -2.70 -15.34 -0.36
N SER A 129 -1.50 -15.63 0.15
CA SER A 129 -1.22 -16.79 1.01
C SER A 129 -2.03 -16.79 2.32
N GLU A 130 -2.34 -15.63 2.87
CA GLU A 130 -3.12 -15.52 4.12
C GLU A 130 -4.61 -15.74 3.85
N VAL A 131 -5.10 -15.31 2.68
CA VAL A 131 -6.47 -15.58 2.23
C VAL A 131 -6.73 -17.08 2.09
N VAL A 132 -5.81 -17.78 1.46
CA VAL A 132 -5.91 -19.25 1.26
C VAL A 132 -5.76 -20.00 2.59
N ARG A 133 -4.89 -19.51 3.47
CA ARG A 133 -4.61 -20.14 4.77
C ARG A 133 -5.83 -20.19 5.70
N ASP A 134 -6.60 -19.11 5.76
CA ASP A 134 -7.78 -18.99 6.63
C ASP A 134 -8.87 -18.15 5.97
N PRO A 135 -9.70 -18.78 5.11
CA PRO A 135 -10.78 -18.07 4.42
C PRO A 135 -11.81 -17.45 5.37
N ALA A 136 -12.07 -18.07 6.52
CA ALA A 136 -13.04 -17.55 7.48
C ALA A 136 -12.53 -16.26 8.14
N TRP A 137 -11.26 -16.23 8.52
CA TRP A 137 -10.60 -15.03 9.00
C TRP A 137 -10.63 -13.90 7.96
N PHE A 138 -10.34 -14.24 6.69
CA PHE A 138 -10.36 -13.26 5.60
C PHE A 138 -11.74 -12.66 5.37
N LEU A 139 -12.80 -13.49 5.37
CA LEU A 139 -14.18 -13.00 5.21
C LEU A 139 -14.59 -12.07 6.34
N GLU A 140 -14.25 -12.40 7.58
CA GLU A 140 -14.52 -11.52 8.73
C GLU A 140 -13.71 -10.23 8.64
N LEU A 141 -12.45 -10.28 8.25
CA LEU A 141 -11.62 -9.10 8.01
C LEU A 141 -12.23 -8.22 6.92
N ALA A 142 -12.63 -8.79 5.78
CA ALA A 142 -13.26 -8.07 4.68
C ALA A 142 -14.55 -7.37 5.14
N ARG A 143 -15.38 -8.04 5.95
CA ARG A 143 -16.59 -7.46 6.54
C ARG A 143 -16.27 -6.26 7.44
N GLN A 144 -15.26 -6.37 8.29
CA GLN A 144 -14.89 -5.31 9.23
C GLN A 144 -14.17 -4.13 8.56
N THR A 145 -13.45 -4.37 7.46
CA THR A 145 -12.75 -3.31 6.72
C THR A 145 -13.62 -2.62 5.67
N TYR A 146 -14.81 -3.15 5.42
CA TYR A 146 -15.74 -2.57 4.45
C TYR A 146 -16.01 -1.09 4.72
N GLY A 147 -15.84 -0.26 3.68
CA GLY A 147 -16.03 1.20 3.74
C GLY A 147 -14.91 1.96 4.47
N LEU A 148 -13.85 1.30 4.93
CA LEU A 148 -12.68 1.99 5.47
C LEU A 148 -11.72 2.40 4.36
N ARG A 149 -11.08 3.56 4.55
CA ARG A 149 -10.07 4.04 3.62
C ARG A 149 -8.74 3.29 3.79
N MET A 150 -8.48 2.37 2.89
CA MET A 150 -7.26 1.56 2.86
C MET A 150 -6.11 2.28 2.16
N VAL A 151 -6.41 3.14 1.19
CA VAL A 151 -5.44 3.95 0.46
C VAL A 151 -5.78 5.43 0.65
N ALA A 152 -4.78 6.26 0.87
CA ALA A 152 -4.94 7.70 1.00
C ALA A 152 -3.71 8.43 0.45
N THR A 153 -3.95 9.61 -0.08
CA THR A 153 -2.91 10.50 -0.63
C THR A 153 -3.06 11.90 -0.07
N GLY A 154 -1.95 12.64 -0.06
CA GLY A 154 -1.94 14.04 0.37
C GLY A 154 -0.85 14.86 -0.31
N GLY A 155 -0.94 16.18 -0.13
CA GLY A 155 -0.04 17.14 -0.77
C GLY A 155 -0.02 17.00 -2.29
N ARG A 156 1.13 17.22 -2.91
CA ARG A 156 1.31 17.17 -4.37
C ARG A 156 0.89 15.85 -5.01
N LEU A 157 1.02 14.72 -4.30
CA LEU A 157 0.59 13.43 -4.84
C LEU A 157 -0.94 13.32 -4.95
N LYS A 158 -1.69 14.02 -4.10
CA LYS A 158 -3.15 14.07 -4.22
C LYS A 158 -3.60 14.83 -5.47
N GLU A 159 -2.87 15.87 -5.85
CA GLU A 159 -3.17 16.67 -7.03
C GLU A 159 -2.82 15.92 -8.31
N GLY A 160 -1.66 15.26 -8.33
CA GLY A 160 -1.21 14.47 -9.48
C GLY A 160 -2.04 13.22 -9.77
N LEU A 161 -2.74 12.69 -8.77
CA LEU A 161 -3.63 11.52 -8.91
C LEU A 161 -5.09 11.93 -9.22
N LYS A 162 -5.42 13.22 -9.22
CA LYS A 162 -6.67 13.72 -9.80
C LYS A 162 -6.54 13.72 -11.33
N VAL A 163 -6.51 12.54 -11.92
CA VAL A 163 -6.62 12.41 -13.36
C VAL A 163 -8.07 12.64 -13.71
N ASP A 164 -8.37 13.73 -14.40
CA ASP A 164 -9.68 14.06 -14.99
C ASP A 164 -10.00 13.15 -16.20
N LYS A 165 -9.57 11.91 -16.19
CA LYS A 165 -9.98 10.93 -17.19
C LYS A 165 -11.06 10.05 -16.58
N PRO A 166 -12.22 9.91 -17.25
CA PRO A 166 -13.13 8.83 -16.91
C PRO A 166 -12.33 7.52 -17.09
N GLU A 167 -12.27 6.72 -16.02
CA GLU A 167 -11.68 5.39 -16.07
C GLU A 167 -12.39 4.63 -17.18
N THR A 168 -11.68 4.30 -18.25
CA THR A 168 -12.16 3.38 -19.28
C THR A 168 -11.91 1.96 -18.77
N ASP A 169 -12.77 1.03 -19.18
CA ASP A 169 -12.62 -0.39 -18.79
C ASP A 169 -11.25 -0.98 -19.20
N GLU A 170 -10.54 -0.33 -20.14
CA GLU A 170 -9.19 -0.63 -20.59
C GLU A 170 -8.10 -0.25 -19.56
N ASP A 171 -8.33 0.79 -18.75
CA ASP A 171 -7.37 1.23 -17.73
C ASP A 171 -7.27 0.25 -16.55
N LEU A 172 -8.24 -0.66 -16.39
CA LEU A 172 -8.27 -1.67 -15.33
C LEU A 172 -7.49 -2.95 -15.67
N VAL A 173 -7.09 -3.14 -16.94
CA VAL A 173 -6.49 -4.39 -17.44
C VAL A 173 -5.05 -4.22 -17.94
N GLY A 174 -4.52 -3.02 -17.95
CA GLY A 174 -3.33 -2.63 -18.71
C GLY A 174 -2.00 -2.56 -17.96
N ALA A 175 -1.82 -3.22 -16.83
CA ALA A 175 -0.49 -3.34 -16.24
C ALA A 175 0.05 -4.76 -16.49
N ASP A 176 0.80 -4.93 -17.57
CA ASP A 176 1.76 -6.02 -17.72
C ASP A 176 2.82 -5.91 -16.60
N ILE A 177 2.45 -6.34 -15.40
CA ILE A 177 3.41 -6.59 -14.34
C ILE A 177 3.98 -7.98 -14.63
N PRO A 178 5.28 -8.13 -14.95
CA PRO A 178 5.88 -9.44 -14.99
C PRO A 178 5.73 -10.06 -13.60
N ALA A 179 4.83 -11.01 -13.45
CA ALA A 179 4.75 -11.82 -12.25
C ALA A 179 6.08 -12.60 -12.17
N GLU A 180 6.85 -12.42 -11.07
CA GLU A 180 7.83 -13.45 -10.73
C GLU A 180 7.03 -14.75 -10.54
N PRO A 181 7.47 -15.87 -11.14
CA PRO A 181 6.73 -17.10 -11.05
C PRO A 181 6.63 -17.52 -9.58
N ASP A 182 5.39 -17.57 -9.09
CA ASP A 182 5.10 -18.12 -7.77
C ASP A 182 5.17 -19.64 -7.90
N GLU A 183 5.80 -20.35 -6.97
CA GLU A 183 5.98 -21.82 -6.97
C GLU A 183 4.66 -22.61 -7.03
N PHE A 184 3.50 -21.92 -7.05
CA PHE A 184 2.16 -22.49 -7.17
C PHE A 184 1.57 -22.48 -8.59
N GLU A 185 2.33 -22.13 -9.62
CA GLU A 185 1.79 -21.97 -10.99
C GLU A 185 1.35 -23.25 -11.69
N GLU A 186 1.61 -24.47 -11.17
CA GLU A 186 1.32 -25.71 -11.91
C GLU A 186 -0.18 -26.04 -12.06
N GLN A 187 -1.09 -25.32 -11.39
CA GLN A 187 -2.55 -25.54 -11.51
C GLN A 187 -3.37 -24.24 -11.54
N ALA A 188 -2.85 -23.17 -12.10
CA ALA A 188 -3.60 -21.91 -12.17
C ALA A 188 -4.72 -21.98 -13.19
N PHE A 189 -5.97 -21.77 -12.73
CA PHE A 189 -7.13 -21.55 -13.58
C PHE A 189 -7.41 -20.04 -13.61
N TRP A 190 -7.52 -19.50 -14.81
CA TRP A 190 -8.02 -18.15 -14.99
C TRP A 190 -9.55 -18.16 -14.97
N LEU A 191 -10.13 -17.51 -13.96
CA LEU A 191 -11.57 -17.30 -13.87
C LEU A 191 -11.89 -15.88 -14.32
N ALA A 192 -12.70 -15.76 -15.37
CA ALA A 192 -13.13 -14.46 -15.86
C ALA A 192 -14.44 -14.03 -15.17
N PHE A 193 -14.48 -12.74 -14.78
CA PHE A 193 -15.65 -12.12 -14.18
C PHE A 193 -15.96 -10.81 -14.91
N ASP A 194 -17.22 -10.67 -15.35
CA ASP A 194 -17.71 -9.42 -15.94
C ASP A 194 -18.40 -8.57 -14.88
N TRP A 195 -18.17 -7.26 -14.92
CA TRP A 195 -18.87 -6.31 -14.06
C TRP A 195 -20.27 -6.02 -14.59
N TRP A 196 -21.29 -6.39 -13.81
CA TRP A 196 -22.68 -6.09 -14.10
C TRP A 196 -23.10 -4.80 -13.42
N ARG A 197 -23.17 -3.74 -14.21
CA ARG A 197 -23.39 -2.37 -13.73
C ARG A 197 -24.74 -2.19 -13.02
N ASP A 198 -25.79 -2.83 -13.51
CA ASP A 198 -27.15 -2.76 -12.98
C ASP A 198 -27.28 -3.42 -11.59
N GLU A 199 -26.51 -4.48 -11.35
CA GLU A 199 -26.51 -5.22 -10.11
C GLU A 199 -25.34 -4.86 -9.19
N LYS A 200 -24.43 -3.98 -9.68
CA LYS A 200 -23.21 -3.52 -8.96
C LYS A 200 -22.40 -4.69 -8.39
N ARG A 201 -22.22 -5.75 -9.19
CA ARG A 201 -21.44 -6.95 -8.80
C ARG A 201 -20.74 -7.59 -9.98
N TYR A 202 -19.68 -8.33 -9.69
CA TYR A 202 -19.04 -9.20 -10.67
C TYR A 202 -19.82 -10.51 -10.82
N LYS A 203 -20.04 -10.94 -12.06
CA LYS A 203 -20.57 -12.27 -12.38
C LYS A 203 -19.54 -13.06 -13.15
N ARG A 204 -19.36 -14.33 -12.79
CA ARG A 204 -18.44 -15.23 -13.49
C ARG A 204 -18.86 -15.38 -14.95
N ASN A 205 -17.87 -15.28 -15.84
CA ASN A 205 -18.02 -15.53 -17.27
C ASN A 205 -17.34 -16.86 -17.65
N PRO A 206 -18.01 -18.01 -17.54
CA PRO A 206 -17.40 -19.32 -17.79
C PRO A 206 -16.91 -19.50 -19.23
N LYS A 207 -17.38 -18.68 -20.18
CA LYS A 207 -16.92 -18.73 -21.58
C LYS A 207 -15.55 -18.13 -21.78
N ALA A 208 -15.12 -17.26 -20.86
CA ALA A 208 -13.82 -16.62 -20.89
C ALA A 208 -12.81 -17.28 -19.92
N ASP A 209 -13.23 -18.29 -19.14
CA ASP A 209 -12.32 -19.06 -18.30
C ASP A 209 -11.32 -19.82 -19.20
N LYS A 210 -10.03 -19.74 -18.89
CA LYS A 210 -8.97 -20.45 -19.62
C LYS A 210 -8.26 -21.41 -18.68
N LYS A 211 -8.02 -22.63 -19.17
CA LYS A 211 -6.97 -23.50 -18.60
C LYS A 211 -5.63 -23.02 -19.15
N LYS A 212 -4.62 -23.00 -18.30
CA LYS A 212 -3.24 -22.84 -18.77
C LYS A 212 -2.87 -24.20 -19.39
N ASP A 213 -2.57 -24.22 -20.69
CA ASP A 213 -2.02 -25.39 -21.41
C ASP A 213 -0.55 -25.57 -20.98
#